data_11f559c41cd52d496f97807ee4588cee
#
_entry.id   11f559c41cd52d496f97807ee4588cee
#
_cell.length_a   1.000
_cell.length_b   1.000
_cell.length_c   1.000
_cell.angle_alpha   90.00
_cell.angle_beta   90.00
_cell.angle_gamma   90.00
#
_symmetry.space_group_name_H-M   'P 1'
#
loop_
_entity.id
_entity.type
_entity.pdbx_description
1 polymer ?
#
loop_
_entity_poly.entity_id
_entity_poly.type
_entity_poly.pdbx_seq_one_letter_code
_entity_poly.pdbx_strand_id
1 'polypeptide(L)'
;AYRLLSHRFQRSPHALSTQARFDALFAELGYDASFISTDYETGSAAALGNYIAQCLIDFGLQDGANEQGSYDNQYYDPVNPPLIPLLPGNPNISDLNRWQPLALDIFIDQSGNSLPSSAPAFLGPEWGRVIPFALATDDLTIYQRDGQDYWVYHDPGAPPHSDGPLAEDYKWGFALVAIWSSHLDPADSALVEISPATFGNFDIDQFPHTIEGLRDFYDLTEGGDPGGGRQTNPHTGQPYEKQWVPRGDYARVLAEFWADGPDSETPPGHWYTLLNYVNDHPAFTRRFAGKGALLDDLEWDIKAYFVLGGALHDAAVAAWGIKGWYDYIRPVSAIRAMADRGQSSDPNLASYAPDGIPLFPGFIEVVDADDPLAGTDSEEVGKIKLYAWRGPSFIDNPFDDIAGVGWILAADWWPYQRPSFVTPPFAGYISGHSTFSRAAAEVLTLLTGDEYFPGGLGEFHAPKDEFLVFEDGPSV
;
A
#
# COMPACT_ATOMS: atom_id res chain seq x y z
N ALA A 1 24.93 11.00 5.26
CA ALA A 1 24.30 9.75 4.74
C ALA A 1 25.06 8.50 5.20
N TYR A 2 26.36 8.30 4.84
CA TYR A 2 27.12 7.08 5.11
C TYR A 2 27.01 6.60 6.56
N ARG A 3 27.29 7.45 7.56
CA ARG A 3 27.20 7.07 8.99
C ARG A 3 25.81 6.65 9.42
N LEU A 4 24.79 7.38 8.98
CA LEU A 4 23.42 7.07 9.33
C LEU A 4 22.94 5.77 8.69
N LEU A 5 23.22 5.57 7.41
CA LEU A 5 22.88 4.34 6.71
C LEU A 5 23.60 3.12 7.30
N SER A 6 24.92 3.24 7.59
CA SER A 6 25.67 2.17 8.25
C SER A 6 25.08 1.81 9.62
N HIS A 7 24.64 2.81 10.41
CA HIS A 7 23.98 2.58 11.69
C HIS A 7 22.63 1.87 11.52
N ARG A 8 21.76 2.38 10.63
CA ARG A 8 20.40 1.86 10.41
C ARG A 8 20.38 0.44 9.88
N PHE A 9 21.27 0.09 8.96
CA PHE A 9 21.29 -1.20 8.29
C PHE A 9 22.25 -2.23 8.90
N GLN A 10 22.92 -1.92 10.03
CA GLN A 10 23.90 -2.83 10.65
C GLN A 10 23.29 -4.17 11.11
N ARG A 11 21.99 -4.25 11.30
CA ARG A 11 21.25 -5.46 11.74
C ARG A 11 20.33 -6.01 10.65
N SER A 12 20.36 -5.48 9.44
CA SER A 12 19.53 -5.98 8.34
C SER A 12 19.97 -7.40 7.92
N PRO A 13 19.10 -8.20 7.30
CA PRO A 13 19.41 -9.57 6.89
C PRO A 13 20.69 -9.70 6.05
N HIS A 14 20.99 -8.70 5.22
CA HIS A 14 22.19 -8.66 4.35
C HIS A 14 23.17 -7.55 4.76
N ALA A 15 23.29 -7.25 6.05
CA ALA A 15 24.10 -6.15 6.56
C ALA A 15 25.52 -6.09 6.00
N LEU A 16 26.20 -7.24 5.89
CA LEU A 16 27.58 -7.29 5.36
C LEU A 16 27.68 -6.85 3.89
N SER A 17 26.80 -7.33 3.04
CA SER A 17 26.80 -6.96 1.62
C SER A 17 26.33 -5.51 1.42
N THR A 18 25.36 -5.07 2.19
CA THR A 18 24.87 -3.68 2.21
C THR A 18 25.97 -2.73 2.64
N GLN A 19 26.67 -3.03 3.73
CA GLN A 19 27.80 -2.22 4.20
C GLN A 19 28.93 -2.18 3.16
N ALA A 20 29.25 -3.31 2.53
CA ALA A 20 30.27 -3.33 1.47
C ALA A 20 29.94 -2.43 0.29
N ARG A 21 28.65 -2.32 -0.09
CA ARG A 21 28.18 -1.37 -1.12
C ARG A 21 28.33 0.08 -0.66
N PHE A 22 27.97 0.39 0.59
CA PHE A 22 28.16 1.73 1.15
C PHE A 22 29.64 2.11 1.18
N ASP A 23 30.54 1.19 1.61
CA ASP A 23 31.99 1.41 1.65
C ASP A 23 32.57 1.66 0.26
N ALA A 24 32.14 0.87 -0.73
CA ALA A 24 32.59 1.02 -2.11
C ALA A 24 32.19 2.37 -2.71
N LEU A 25 30.92 2.76 -2.57
CA LEU A 25 30.43 4.07 -3.05
C LEU A 25 31.13 5.23 -2.32
N PHE A 26 31.33 5.11 -1.00
CA PHE A 26 31.98 6.13 -0.20
C PHE A 26 33.43 6.34 -0.62
N ALA A 27 34.15 5.25 -0.94
CA ALA A 27 35.51 5.29 -1.46
C ALA A 27 35.58 5.83 -2.90
N GLU A 28 34.62 5.44 -3.77
CA GLU A 28 34.51 5.97 -5.15
C GLU A 28 34.32 7.49 -5.16
N LEU A 29 33.52 8.02 -4.21
CA LEU A 29 33.31 9.45 -4.02
C LEU A 29 34.50 10.15 -3.39
N GLY A 30 35.58 9.44 -3.06
CA GLY A 30 36.85 9.99 -2.54
C GLY A 30 36.80 10.37 -1.06
N TYR A 31 35.86 9.83 -0.29
CA TYR A 31 35.75 10.07 1.15
C TYR A 31 36.60 9.07 1.96
N ASP A 32 37.05 9.49 3.14
CA ASP A 32 37.78 8.66 4.10
C ASP A 32 36.88 8.19 5.24
N ALA A 33 36.57 6.90 5.27
CA ALA A 33 35.75 6.30 6.30
C ALA A 33 36.38 6.32 7.70
N SER A 34 37.69 6.46 7.81
CA SER A 34 38.40 6.59 9.08
C SER A 34 38.26 7.97 9.72
N PHE A 35 37.85 8.98 8.94
CA PHE A 35 37.61 10.32 9.46
C PHE A 35 36.25 10.36 10.21
N ILE A 36 36.31 10.38 11.53
CA ILE A 36 35.13 10.30 12.41
C ILE A 36 34.87 11.56 13.23
N SER A 37 35.67 12.63 13.07
CA SER A 37 35.48 13.88 13.81
C SER A 37 34.08 14.47 13.60
N THR A 38 33.48 14.93 14.68
CA THR A 38 32.21 15.68 14.70
C THR A 38 32.41 17.15 15.01
N ASP A 39 33.67 17.62 15.05
CA ASP A 39 34.01 19.04 15.30
C ASP A 39 33.73 19.87 14.04
N TYR A 40 32.49 20.34 13.92
CA TYR A 40 32.03 21.17 12.80
C TYR A 40 32.46 22.62 12.92
N GLU A 41 32.84 23.09 14.13
CA GLU A 41 33.20 24.47 14.37
C GLU A 41 34.60 24.81 13.79
N THR A 42 35.52 23.86 13.82
CA THR A 42 36.86 24.01 13.24
C THR A 42 36.99 23.65 11.78
N GLY A 43 35.87 23.16 11.15
CA GLY A 43 35.79 23.53 9.78
C GLY A 43 35.84 22.54 8.68
N SER A 44 35.56 21.25 8.77
CA SER A 44 35.40 20.48 7.55
C SER A 44 33.92 20.12 7.29
N ALA A 45 33.50 20.12 6.02
CA ALA A 45 32.19 19.64 5.61
C ALA A 45 31.96 18.18 6.03
N ALA A 46 33.01 17.36 6.05
CA ALA A 46 32.94 15.98 6.52
C ALA A 46 32.65 15.89 8.04
N ALA A 47 33.25 16.79 8.86
CA ALA A 47 32.96 16.85 10.29
C ALA A 47 31.52 17.29 10.55
N LEU A 48 31.01 18.27 9.79
CA LEU A 48 29.61 18.68 9.84
C LEU A 48 28.67 17.52 9.48
N GLY A 49 28.95 16.78 8.40
CA GLY A 49 28.18 15.61 8.01
C GLY A 49 28.16 14.50 9.08
N ASN A 50 29.30 14.24 9.74
CA ASN A 50 29.38 13.31 10.85
C ASN A 50 28.59 13.80 12.08
N TYR A 51 28.63 15.10 12.38
CA TYR A 51 27.87 15.69 13.47
C TYR A 51 26.37 15.58 13.25
N ILE A 52 25.88 15.94 12.06
CA ILE A 52 24.47 15.80 11.69
C ILE A 52 24.02 14.34 11.82
N ALA A 53 24.84 13.40 11.30
CA ALA A 53 24.52 11.96 11.41
C ALA A 53 24.42 11.50 12.86
N GLN A 54 25.33 11.96 13.74
CA GLN A 54 25.29 11.62 15.16
C GLN A 54 24.03 12.18 15.83
N CYS A 55 23.66 13.44 15.56
CA CYS A 55 22.43 14.04 16.10
C CYS A 55 21.18 13.24 15.67
N LEU A 56 21.11 12.79 14.42
CA LEU A 56 19.98 12.02 13.89
C LEU A 56 19.94 10.59 14.49
N ILE A 57 21.09 9.97 14.72
CA ILE A 57 21.18 8.68 15.41
C ILE A 57 20.70 8.83 16.86
N ASP A 58 21.24 9.80 17.59
CA ASP A 58 20.87 10.04 19.00
C ASP A 58 19.38 10.38 19.16
N PHE A 59 18.81 11.11 18.20
CA PHE A 59 17.38 11.41 18.14
C PHE A 59 16.56 10.13 17.88
N GLY A 60 16.89 9.35 16.86
CA GLY A 60 16.16 8.15 16.47
C GLY A 60 16.16 7.06 17.55
N LEU A 61 17.21 6.99 18.39
CA LEU A 61 17.27 6.06 19.51
C LEU A 61 16.22 6.37 20.62
N GLN A 62 15.56 7.53 20.57
CA GLN A 62 14.59 7.97 21.57
C GLN A 62 13.34 8.65 20.98
N ASP A 63 13.12 8.52 19.69
CA ASP A 63 12.00 9.15 18.97
C ASP A 63 10.66 8.45 19.16
N GLY A 64 10.63 7.29 19.82
CA GLY A 64 9.43 6.48 20.04
C GLY A 64 9.27 5.31 19.07
N ALA A 65 10.14 5.17 18.07
CA ALA A 65 10.11 4.07 17.10
C ALA A 65 10.66 2.74 17.65
N ASN A 66 11.20 2.74 18.87
CA ASN A 66 11.84 1.58 19.49
C ASN A 66 13.05 1.01 18.71
N GLU A 67 13.89 1.89 18.14
CA GLU A 67 15.08 1.45 17.41
C GLU A 67 16.02 0.59 18.28
N GLN A 68 16.17 0.91 19.58
CA GLN A 68 16.98 0.14 20.53
C GLN A 68 16.48 -1.30 20.68
N GLY A 69 15.17 -1.51 20.62
CA GLY A 69 14.51 -2.82 20.60
C GLY A 69 14.35 -3.41 19.20
N SER A 70 15.12 -2.96 18.21
CA SER A 70 15.05 -3.44 16.82
C SER A 70 13.67 -3.21 16.15
N TYR A 71 12.95 -2.19 16.60
CA TYR A 71 11.60 -1.85 16.16
C TYR A 71 10.53 -2.88 16.51
N ASP A 72 10.82 -3.82 17.40
CA ASP A 72 9.85 -4.81 17.87
C ASP A 72 8.67 -4.13 18.56
N ASN A 73 7.47 -4.71 18.41
CA ASN A 73 6.27 -4.26 19.11
C ASN A 73 6.45 -4.41 20.63
N GLN A 74 5.99 -3.43 21.39
CA GLN A 74 6.20 -3.39 22.82
C GLN A 74 4.97 -3.88 23.61
N TYR A 75 3.78 -3.66 23.05
CA TYR A 75 2.52 -4.00 23.73
C TYR A 75 1.39 -4.43 22.79
N TYR A 76 1.58 -4.35 21.47
CA TYR A 76 0.57 -4.79 20.53
C TYR A 76 0.65 -6.31 20.32
N ASP A 77 -0.50 -6.99 20.51
CA ASP A 77 -0.70 -8.38 20.12
C ASP A 77 -1.96 -8.50 19.26
N PRO A 78 -1.94 -9.30 18.18
CA PRO A 78 -3.11 -9.49 17.31
C PRO A 78 -4.21 -10.27 18.05
N VAL A 79 -5.46 -9.81 17.90
CA VAL A 79 -6.64 -10.48 18.47
C VAL A 79 -6.96 -11.78 17.71
N ASN A 80 -6.75 -11.79 16.40
CA ASN A 80 -7.04 -12.94 15.56
C ASN A 80 -5.86 -13.90 15.47
N PRO A 81 -6.09 -15.22 15.55
CA PRO A 81 -5.05 -16.19 15.23
C PRO A 81 -4.66 -16.09 13.75
N PRO A 82 -3.43 -16.50 13.36
CA PRO A 82 -2.99 -16.43 11.99
C PRO A 82 -3.89 -17.20 11.02
N LEU A 83 -4.21 -16.58 9.88
CA LEU A 83 -4.82 -17.26 8.73
C LEU A 83 -3.72 -17.97 7.94
N ILE A 84 -3.97 -19.21 7.54
CA ILE A 84 -3.14 -19.95 6.58
C ILE A 84 -3.79 -19.83 5.20
N PRO A 85 -3.33 -18.93 4.31
CA PRO A 85 -4.03 -18.66 3.06
C PRO A 85 -4.09 -19.84 2.09
N LEU A 86 -3.18 -20.80 2.21
CA LEU A 86 -3.19 -22.05 1.41
C LEU A 86 -4.31 -23.03 1.80
N LEU A 87 -4.93 -22.83 2.97
CA LEU A 87 -6.11 -23.59 3.37
C LEU A 87 -7.39 -22.81 3.02
N PRO A 88 -8.48 -23.50 2.66
CA PRO A 88 -9.75 -22.85 2.34
C PRO A 88 -10.39 -22.22 3.59
N GLY A 89 -11.07 -21.09 3.38
CA GLY A 89 -11.85 -20.41 4.39
C GLY A 89 -11.03 -19.65 5.44
N ASN A 90 -11.76 -19.20 6.48
CA ASN A 90 -11.20 -18.55 7.66
C ASN A 90 -12.03 -18.89 8.91
N PRO A 91 -12.16 -20.18 9.25
CA PRO A 91 -13.10 -20.63 10.28
C PRO A 91 -12.69 -20.23 11.71
N ASN A 92 -11.42 -19.85 11.93
CA ASN A 92 -10.88 -19.58 13.26
C ASN A 92 -10.78 -18.09 13.60
N ILE A 93 -11.30 -17.20 12.76
CA ILE A 93 -11.29 -15.77 13.03
C ILE A 93 -12.14 -15.45 14.28
N SER A 94 -11.58 -14.67 15.19
CA SER A 94 -12.23 -14.29 16.44
C SER A 94 -13.02 -12.99 16.32
N ASP A 95 -12.48 -12.02 15.56
CA ASP A 95 -13.07 -10.70 15.37
C ASP A 95 -12.94 -10.24 13.90
N LEU A 96 -14.08 -10.08 13.23
CA LEU A 96 -14.17 -9.65 11.83
C LEU A 96 -13.72 -8.20 11.59
N ASN A 97 -13.58 -7.42 12.63
CA ASN A 97 -13.21 -6.01 12.50
C ASN A 97 -11.70 -5.79 12.67
N ARG A 98 -10.98 -6.81 13.20
CA ARG A 98 -9.59 -6.68 13.60
C ARG A 98 -8.64 -7.38 12.62
N TRP A 99 -7.45 -6.80 12.50
CA TRP A 99 -6.38 -7.36 11.66
C TRP A 99 -6.03 -8.79 12.06
N GLN A 100 -5.67 -9.58 11.05
CA GLN A 100 -5.29 -10.96 11.21
C GLN A 100 -3.93 -11.20 10.56
N PRO A 101 -2.93 -11.73 11.27
CA PRO A 101 -1.67 -12.13 10.65
C PRO A 101 -1.88 -13.28 9.66
N LEU A 102 -1.01 -13.37 8.65
CA LEU A 102 -1.00 -14.46 7.69
C LEU A 102 0.16 -15.40 7.99
N ALA A 103 -0.11 -16.69 8.11
CA ALA A 103 0.90 -17.73 8.19
C ALA A 103 1.20 -18.24 6.78
N LEU A 104 2.34 -17.81 6.22
CA LEU A 104 2.81 -18.18 4.89
C LEU A 104 3.88 -19.27 5.01
N ASP A 105 4.03 -20.10 4.00
CA ASP A 105 5.13 -21.08 3.94
C ASP A 105 6.49 -20.37 3.87
N ILE A 106 6.54 -19.31 3.08
CA ILE A 106 7.69 -18.41 2.95
C ILE A 106 7.15 -16.98 2.96
N PHE A 107 7.79 -16.10 3.73
CA PHE A 107 7.55 -14.68 3.64
C PHE A 107 8.77 -13.98 3.05
N ILE A 108 8.60 -13.29 1.93
CA ILE A 108 9.63 -12.48 1.29
C ILE A 108 9.23 -11.03 1.45
N ASP A 109 10.06 -10.24 2.13
CA ASP A 109 9.81 -8.83 2.38
C ASP A 109 9.99 -7.96 1.11
N GLN A 110 9.68 -6.68 1.21
CA GLN A 110 9.83 -5.71 0.11
C GLN A 110 11.27 -5.55 -0.41
N SER A 111 12.26 -5.97 0.37
CA SER A 111 13.67 -5.96 -0.02
C SER A 111 14.15 -7.29 -0.64
N GLY A 112 13.24 -8.23 -0.87
CA GLY A 112 13.56 -9.55 -1.40
C GLY A 112 14.18 -10.51 -0.37
N ASN A 113 14.12 -10.20 0.93
CA ASN A 113 14.67 -11.07 1.96
C ASN A 113 13.65 -12.12 2.39
N SER A 114 14.05 -13.38 2.35
CA SER A 114 13.27 -14.44 2.97
C SER A 114 13.41 -14.36 4.49
N LEU A 115 12.30 -14.14 5.17
CA LEU A 115 12.26 -14.05 6.63
C LEU A 115 11.95 -15.42 7.26
N PRO A 116 12.58 -15.73 8.42
CA PRO A 116 12.41 -17.02 9.07
C PRO A 116 11.03 -17.23 9.71
N SER A 117 10.25 -16.16 9.86
CA SER A 117 8.91 -16.24 10.42
C SER A 117 7.88 -16.44 9.32
N SER A 118 7.08 -17.49 9.43
CA SER A 118 5.95 -17.73 8.55
C SER A 118 4.74 -16.81 8.80
N ALA A 119 4.68 -16.15 9.96
CA ALA A 119 3.63 -15.20 10.34
C ALA A 119 4.27 -13.88 10.81
N PRO A 120 4.54 -12.95 9.87
CA PRO A 120 5.15 -11.68 10.22
C PRO A 120 4.29 -10.90 11.23
N ALA A 121 4.97 -10.28 12.20
CA ALA A 121 4.32 -9.39 13.16
C ALA A 121 3.76 -8.15 12.46
N PHE A 122 2.78 -7.50 13.06
CA PHE A 122 2.28 -6.20 12.59
C PHE A 122 3.40 -5.18 12.59
N LEU A 123 3.69 -4.60 11.44
CA LEU A 123 4.75 -3.61 11.28
C LEU A 123 4.29 -2.25 11.84
N GLY A 124 4.88 -1.81 12.94
CA GLY A 124 4.70 -0.47 13.49
C GLY A 124 3.31 -0.13 14.04
N PRO A 125 2.57 -1.03 14.73
CA PRO A 125 1.23 -0.71 15.26
C PRO A 125 1.24 0.37 16.35
N GLU A 126 2.41 0.72 16.86
CA GLU A 126 2.64 1.68 17.94
C GLU A 126 3.25 3.00 17.44
N TRP A 127 3.44 3.16 16.11
CA TRP A 127 4.19 4.28 15.52
C TRP A 127 3.46 5.63 15.59
N GLY A 128 2.19 5.68 15.95
CA GLY A 128 1.55 6.95 16.28
C GLY A 128 2.24 7.73 17.41
N ARG A 129 3.07 7.05 18.23
CA ARG A 129 3.86 7.64 19.33
C ARG A 129 5.23 8.16 18.89
N VAL A 130 5.63 7.94 17.64
CA VAL A 130 6.88 8.48 17.09
C VAL A 130 6.80 10.00 17.08
N ILE A 131 7.89 10.66 17.49
CA ILE A 131 7.93 12.13 17.52
C ILE A 131 7.77 12.66 16.08
N PRO A 132 6.71 13.43 15.79
CA PRO A 132 6.47 13.93 14.45
C PRO A 132 7.41 15.09 14.09
N PHE A 133 7.51 15.37 12.79
CA PHE A 133 8.26 16.52 12.28
C PHE A 133 7.48 17.83 12.42
N ALA A 134 6.22 17.86 12.02
CA ALA A 134 5.40 19.07 12.01
C ALA A 134 3.93 18.85 12.46
N LEU A 135 3.49 17.60 12.73
CA LEU A 135 2.14 17.36 13.21
C LEU A 135 1.91 18.07 14.56
N ALA A 136 0.82 18.79 14.66
CA ALA A 136 0.48 19.55 15.84
C ALA A 136 -0.26 18.70 16.89
N THR A 137 -0.05 18.99 18.17
CA THR A 137 -0.75 18.31 19.26
C THR A 137 -2.24 18.63 19.29
N ASP A 138 -2.66 19.72 18.66
CA ASP A 138 -4.09 20.09 18.55
C ASP A 138 -4.89 19.12 17.67
N ASP A 139 -4.20 18.38 16.78
CA ASP A 139 -4.77 17.38 15.90
C ASP A 139 -4.60 15.94 16.45
N LEU A 140 -4.11 15.80 17.67
CA LEU A 140 -3.84 14.52 18.32
C LEU A 140 -5.02 14.07 19.19
N THR A 141 -5.54 12.87 18.89
CA THR A 141 -6.42 12.14 19.79
C THR A 141 -5.64 10.99 20.43
N ILE A 142 -5.75 10.83 21.76
CA ILE A 142 -5.13 9.72 22.48
C ILE A 142 -6.24 8.76 22.91
N TYR A 143 -6.18 7.56 22.37
CA TYR A 143 -7.07 6.46 22.71
C TYR A 143 -6.37 5.49 23.64
N GLN A 144 -7.17 4.67 24.37
CA GLN A 144 -6.65 3.64 25.24
C GLN A 144 -7.23 2.27 24.90
N ARG A 145 -6.34 1.27 24.80
CA ARG A 145 -6.70 -0.14 24.66
C ARG A 145 -5.76 -0.97 25.53
N ASP A 146 -6.31 -1.83 26.37
CA ASP A 146 -5.55 -2.72 27.29
C ASP A 146 -4.55 -2.00 28.19
N GLY A 147 -4.89 -0.77 28.59
CA GLY A 147 -4.05 0.07 29.45
C GLY A 147 -2.89 0.75 28.74
N GLN A 148 -2.85 0.68 27.41
CA GLN A 148 -1.84 1.34 26.57
C GLN A 148 -2.45 2.48 25.78
N ASP A 149 -1.68 3.56 25.60
CA ASP A 149 -2.08 4.73 24.82
C ASP A 149 -1.75 4.52 23.34
N TYR A 150 -2.74 4.79 22.48
CA TYR A 150 -2.58 4.87 21.03
C TYR A 150 -2.77 6.33 20.60
N TRP A 151 -1.76 6.87 19.95
CA TRP A 151 -1.76 8.25 19.48
C TRP A 151 -2.19 8.29 18.02
N VAL A 152 -3.22 9.09 17.74
CA VAL A 152 -3.84 9.19 16.42
C VAL A 152 -3.93 10.66 16.03
N TYR A 153 -3.11 11.06 15.05
CA TYR A 153 -3.17 12.39 14.45
C TYR A 153 -4.19 12.40 13.30
N HIS A 154 -4.94 13.50 13.18
CA HIS A 154 -5.94 13.70 12.11
C HIS A 154 -6.90 12.53 11.98
N ASP A 155 -7.48 12.11 13.10
CA ASP A 155 -8.36 10.96 13.14
C ASP A 155 -9.57 11.11 12.19
N PRO A 156 -9.70 10.25 11.15
CA PRO A 156 -10.81 10.32 10.20
C PRO A 156 -12.09 9.67 10.73
N GLY A 157 -12.08 9.13 11.94
CA GLY A 157 -13.16 8.35 12.52
C GLY A 157 -13.07 6.84 12.22
N ALA A 158 -13.94 6.07 12.85
CA ALA A 158 -13.92 4.62 12.73
C ALA A 158 -14.37 4.13 11.34
N PRO A 159 -13.70 3.11 10.78
CA PRO A 159 -14.18 2.42 9.58
C PRO A 159 -15.49 1.67 9.87
N PRO A 160 -16.26 1.25 8.83
CA PRO A 160 -17.41 0.37 9.01
C PRO A 160 -17.05 -0.92 9.74
N HIS A 161 -17.87 -1.33 10.70
CA HIS A 161 -17.71 -2.58 11.44
C HIS A 161 -18.82 -3.57 11.06
N SER A 162 -18.47 -4.86 11.05
CA SER A 162 -19.38 -5.95 10.68
C SER A 162 -20.62 -6.09 11.58
N ASP A 163 -20.51 -5.63 12.82
CA ASP A 163 -21.53 -5.68 13.87
C ASP A 163 -22.09 -4.31 14.27
N GLY A 164 -21.68 -3.26 13.54
CA GLY A 164 -22.07 -1.87 13.81
C GLY A 164 -23.23 -1.37 12.95
N PRO A 165 -23.59 -0.08 13.09
CA PRO A 165 -24.64 0.55 12.29
C PRO A 165 -24.27 0.64 10.79
N LEU A 166 -23.00 0.51 10.45
CA LEU A 166 -22.47 0.50 9.09
C LEU A 166 -22.10 -0.91 8.60
N ALA A 167 -22.74 -1.96 9.14
CA ALA A 167 -22.46 -3.35 8.77
C ALA A 167 -22.69 -3.63 7.27
N GLU A 168 -23.69 -2.98 6.67
CA GLU A 168 -23.95 -3.11 5.23
C GLU A 168 -22.84 -2.44 4.39
N ASP A 169 -22.25 -1.35 4.89
CA ASP A 169 -21.12 -0.68 4.23
C ASP A 169 -19.83 -1.50 4.36
N TYR A 170 -19.64 -2.17 5.50
CA TYR A 170 -18.59 -3.15 5.69
C TYR A 170 -18.66 -4.27 4.62
N LYS A 171 -19.84 -4.90 4.51
CA LYS A 171 -20.08 -5.98 3.55
C LYS A 171 -19.92 -5.51 2.10
N TRP A 172 -20.47 -4.34 1.78
CA TRP A 172 -20.36 -3.75 0.45
C TRP A 172 -18.91 -3.47 0.06
N GLY A 173 -18.11 -2.91 0.96
CA GLY A 173 -16.71 -2.58 0.68
C GLY A 173 -15.87 -3.82 0.35
N PHE A 174 -16.07 -4.93 1.06
CA PHE A 174 -15.37 -6.16 0.74
C PHE A 174 -15.94 -6.90 -0.48
N ALA A 175 -17.24 -6.81 -0.73
CA ALA A 175 -17.84 -7.30 -1.97
C ALA A 175 -17.30 -6.54 -3.19
N LEU A 176 -17.11 -5.23 -3.10
CA LEU A 176 -16.47 -4.41 -4.13
C LEU A 176 -15.08 -4.95 -4.51
N VAL A 177 -14.24 -5.23 -3.51
CA VAL A 177 -12.90 -5.80 -3.73
C VAL A 177 -12.98 -7.18 -4.39
N ALA A 178 -13.91 -8.03 -3.95
CA ALA A 178 -14.11 -9.35 -4.54
C ALA A 178 -14.55 -9.28 -6.00
N ILE A 179 -15.50 -8.40 -6.31
CA ILE A 179 -16.03 -8.20 -7.67
C ILE A 179 -14.95 -7.60 -8.59
N TRP A 180 -14.21 -6.60 -8.14
CA TRP A 180 -13.16 -5.98 -8.94
C TRP A 180 -11.99 -6.90 -9.25
N SER A 181 -11.82 -7.98 -8.51
CA SER A 181 -10.87 -9.05 -8.89
C SER A 181 -11.21 -9.68 -10.25
N SER A 182 -12.48 -9.63 -10.69
CA SER A 182 -12.88 -10.07 -12.03
C SER A 182 -12.37 -9.17 -13.16
N HIS A 183 -12.02 -7.92 -12.85
CA HIS A 183 -11.47 -6.99 -13.85
C HIS A 183 -10.08 -7.38 -14.36
N LEU A 184 -9.40 -8.32 -13.71
CA LEU A 184 -8.14 -8.90 -14.17
C LEU A 184 -8.30 -9.86 -15.36
N ASP A 185 -9.53 -10.07 -15.86
CA ASP A 185 -9.79 -10.96 -16.98
C ASP A 185 -9.18 -10.43 -18.29
N PRO A 186 -8.16 -11.11 -18.87
CA PRO A 186 -7.57 -10.71 -20.14
C PRO A 186 -8.52 -10.90 -21.34
N ALA A 187 -9.62 -11.67 -21.15
CA ALA A 187 -10.66 -11.86 -22.16
C ALA A 187 -11.78 -10.81 -22.07
N ASP A 188 -11.76 -9.93 -21.06
CA ASP A 188 -12.72 -8.83 -20.94
C ASP A 188 -12.55 -7.86 -22.12
N SER A 189 -13.64 -7.61 -22.82
CA SER A 189 -13.66 -6.68 -23.96
C SER A 189 -13.86 -5.21 -23.54
N ALA A 190 -14.06 -4.93 -22.27
CA ALA A 190 -14.22 -3.58 -21.77
C ALA A 190 -12.94 -2.76 -21.97
N LEU A 191 -13.11 -1.52 -22.42
CA LEU A 191 -12.02 -0.57 -22.62
C LEU A 191 -12.13 0.56 -21.60
N VAL A 192 -10.98 0.98 -21.07
CA VAL A 192 -10.85 2.11 -20.15
C VAL A 192 -10.04 3.21 -20.83
N GLU A 193 -10.52 4.44 -20.75
CA GLU A 193 -9.80 5.62 -21.23
C GLU A 193 -8.91 6.12 -20.10
N ILE A 194 -7.59 6.05 -20.28
CA ILE A 194 -6.58 6.31 -19.23
C ILE A 194 -5.80 7.61 -19.41
N SER A 195 -6.18 8.46 -20.36
CA SER A 195 -5.51 9.76 -20.51
C SER A 195 -5.77 10.67 -19.31
N PRO A 196 -4.92 11.68 -19.08
CA PRO A 196 -5.14 12.66 -18.03
C PRO A 196 -6.44 13.46 -18.16
N ALA A 197 -7.15 13.36 -19.29
CA ALA A 197 -8.47 13.97 -19.46
C ALA A 197 -9.58 13.23 -18.69
N THR A 198 -9.36 11.96 -18.37
CA THR A 198 -10.34 11.10 -17.68
C THR A 198 -9.96 10.83 -16.25
N PHE A 199 -8.66 10.63 -15.97
CA PHE A 199 -8.19 10.28 -14.63
C PHE A 199 -7.43 11.41 -13.93
N GLY A 200 -7.44 11.36 -12.64
CA GLY A 200 -6.66 12.20 -11.77
C GLY A 200 -7.37 13.49 -11.37
N ASN A 201 -6.95 14.32 -10.62
CA ASN A 201 -7.37 15.67 -10.23
C ASN A 201 -8.85 15.83 -9.88
N PHE A 202 -9.29 15.01 -8.94
CA PHE A 202 -10.44 15.38 -8.16
C PHE A 202 -10.14 16.64 -7.36
N ASP A 203 -11.02 17.61 -7.47
CA ASP A 203 -11.12 18.59 -6.41
C ASP A 203 -11.51 17.85 -5.12
N ILE A 204 -10.73 17.98 -4.07
CA ILE A 204 -10.98 17.32 -2.79
C ILE A 204 -12.39 17.62 -2.26
N ASP A 205 -12.94 18.79 -2.59
CA ASP A 205 -14.29 19.19 -2.21
C ASP A 205 -15.37 18.42 -2.98
N GLN A 206 -15.04 17.75 -4.07
CA GLN A 206 -15.95 16.91 -4.87
C GLN A 206 -15.88 15.43 -4.49
N PHE A 207 -14.86 15.04 -3.73
CA PHE A 207 -14.73 13.67 -3.26
C PHE A 207 -15.81 13.38 -2.19
N PRO A 208 -16.44 12.20 -2.21
CA PRO A 208 -17.45 11.84 -1.22
C PRO A 208 -16.88 11.89 0.20
N HIS A 209 -17.60 12.59 1.09
CA HIS A 209 -17.24 12.71 2.51
C HIS A 209 -18.03 11.76 3.41
N THR A 210 -18.89 10.93 2.81
CA THR A 210 -19.71 9.93 3.53
C THR A 210 -19.57 8.58 2.85
N ILE A 211 -19.73 7.51 3.63
CA ILE A 211 -19.71 6.14 3.09
C ILE A 211 -20.86 5.91 2.09
N GLU A 212 -22.03 6.49 2.35
CA GLU A 212 -23.16 6.44 1.42
C GLU A 212 -22.79 7.08 0.06
N GLY A 213 -22.12 8.24 0.09
CA GLY A 213 -21.59 8.88 -1.12
C GLY A 213 -20.56 8.04 -1.87
N LEU A 214 -19.76 7.22 -1.18
CA LEU A 214 -18.83 6.32 -1.81
C LEU A 214 -19.51 5.20 -2.62
N ARG A 215 -20.70 4.77 -2.22
CA ARG A 215 -21.49 3.79 -2.99
C ARG A 215 -22.01 4.33 -4.31
N ASP A 216 -22.30 5.63 -4.36
CA ASP A 216 -22.71 6.31 -5.59
C ASP A 216 -21.50 6.69 -6.47
N PHE A 217 -20.34 6.87 -5.85
CA PHE A 217 -19.08 7.24 -6.52
C PHE A 217 -18.42 6.07 -7.20
N TYR A 218 -18.39 4.90 -6.56
CA TYR A 218 -17.80 3.69 -7.11
C TYR A 218 -18.86 2.80 -7.74
N ASP A 219 -18.79 2.58 -9.05
CA ASP A 219 -19.61 1.55 -9.68
C ASP A 219 -19.07 0.15 -9.32
N LEU A 220 -19.96 -0.67 -8.75
CA LEU A 220 -19.60 -1.99 -8.25
C LEU A 220 -19.12 -2.94 -9.36
N THR A 221 -19.66 -2.80 -10.55
CA THR A 221 -19.39 -3.72 -11.67
C THR A 221 -18.45 -3.15 -12.72
N GLU A 222 -18.57 -1.84 -12.99
CA GLU A 222 -17.80 -1.19 -14.05
C GLU A 222 -16.43 -0.68 -13.59
N GLY A 223 -16.27 -0.45 -12.30
CA GLY A 223 -15.04 0.06 -11.71
C GLY A 223 -15.20 1.39 -11.01
N GLY A 224 -14.09 2.07 -10.80
CA GLY A 224 -14.06 3.35 -10.09
C GLY A 224 -14.71 4.48 -10.85
N ASP A 225 -14.73 5.65 -10.22
CA ASP A 225 -15.28 6.86 -10.77
C ASP A 225 -14.62 7.25 -12.10
N PRO A 226 -15.43 7.58 -13.12
CA PRO A 226 -14.94 8.15 -14.37
C PRO A 226 -14.27 9.52 -14.22
N GLY A 227 -14.37 10.16 -13.07
CA GLY A 227 -13.70 11.38 -12.65
C GLY A 227 -13.52 12.48 -13.69
N GLY A 228 -13.29 13.69 -13.22
CA GLY A 228 -12.90 14.78 -14.07
C GLY A 228 -11.39 14.90 -14.16
N GLY A 229 -10.78 14.45 -15.25
CA GLY A 229 -9.38 14.74 -15.52
C GLY A 229 -9.16 16.15 -16.08
N ARG A 230 -7.91 16.48 -16.41
CA ARG A 230 -7.54 17.74 -17.07
C ARG A 230 -7.68 17.63 -18.58
N GLN A 231 -8.49 18.50 -19.16
CA GLN A 231 -8.80 18.45 -20.58
C GLN A 231 -7.65 18.91 -21.48
N THR A 232 -6.71 19.69 -20.95
CA THR A 232 -5.64 20.32 -21.73
C THR A 232 -4.30 20.13 -21.05
N ASN A 233 -3.30 19.67 -21.81
CA ASN A 233 -1.92 19.61 -21.37
C ASN A 233 -1.39 21.04 -21.14
N PRO A 234 -0.94 21.39 -19.94
CA PRO A 234 -0.54 22.74 -19.59
C PRO A 234 0.73 23.21 -20.29
N HIS A 235 1.59 22.29 -20.73
CA HIS A 235 2.85 22.61 -21.40
C HIS A 235 2.66 22.84 -22.91
N THR A 236 1.75 22.11 -23.54
CA THR A 236 1.51 22.20 -24.98
C THR A 236 0.32 23.09 -25.32
N GLY A 237 -0.60 23.32 -24.39
CA GLY A 237 -1.87 24.00 -24.61
C GLY A 237 -2.85 23.22 -25.48
N GLN A 238 -2.55 21.95 -25.77
CA GLN A 238 -3.40 21.08 -26.61
C GLN A 238 -4.21 20.11 -25.73
N PRO A 239 -5.39 19.67 -26.18
CA PRO A 239 -6.10 18.57 -25.54
C PRO A 239 -5.22 17.32 -25.47
N TYR A 240 -5.41 16.52 -24.42
CA TYR A 240 -4.80 15.19 -24.37
C TYR A 240 -5.40 14.27 -25.42
N GLU A 241 -4.57 13.47 -26.06
CA GLU A 241 -5.02 12.38 -26.91
C GLU A 241 -5.67 11.29 -26.06
N LYS A 242 -6.79 10.75 -26.55
CA LYS A 242 -7.47 9.65 -25.86
C LYS A 242 -6.63 8.39 -25.94
N GLN A 243 -6.50 7.72 -24.81
CA GLN A 243 -5.74 6.49 -24.69
C GLN A 243 -6.64 5.38 -24.12
N TRP A 244 -7.10 4.51 -25.02
CA TRP A 244 -7.97 3.39 -24.65
C TRP A 244 -7.17 2.12 -24.51
N VAL A 245 -7.31 1.44 -23.36
CA VAL A 245 -6.65 0.17 -23.06
C VAL A 245 -7.68 -0.86 -22.59
N PRO A 246 -7.41 -2.18 -22.72
CA PRO A 246 -8.23 -3.20 -22.12
C PRO A 246 -8.30 -3.02 -20.60
N ARG A 247 -9.50 -3.19 -20.02
CA ARG A 247 -9.68 -3.07 -18.55
C ARG A 247 -8.81 -4.06 -17.77
N GLY A 248 -8.65 -5.28 -18.29
CA GLY A 248 -7.77 -6.28 -17.68
C GLY A 248 -6.31 -5.82 -17.58
N ASP A 249 -5.77 -5.21 -18.64
CA ASP A 249 -4.42 -4.65 -18.64
C ASP A 249 -4.29 -3.50 -17.65
N TYR A 250 -5.27 -2.60 -17.62
CA TYR A 250 -5.29 -1.49 -16.66
C TYR A 250 -5.32 -1.98 -15.21
N ALA A 251 -6.21 -2.93 -14.90
CA ALA A 251 -6.33 -3.50 -13.56
C ALA A 251 -5.03 -4.22 -13.14
N ARG A 252 -4.41 -4.98 -14.06
CA ARG A 252 -3.13 -5.64 -13.83
C ARG A 252 -2.02 -4.64 -13.52
N VAL A 253 -1.86 -3.63 -14.36
CA VAL A 253 -0.81 -2.60 -14.19
C VAL A 253 -0.97 -1.86 -12.86
N LEU A 254 -2.20 -1.50 -12.47
CA LEU A 254 -2.44 -0.88 -11.16
C LEU A 254 -2.03 -1.81 -10.02
N ALA A 255 -2.43 -3.08 -10.08
CA ALA A 255 -2.10 -4.05 -9.04
C ALA A 255 -0.59 -4.29 -8.95
N GLU A 256 0.10 -4.46 -10.07
CA GLU A 256 1.54 -4.73 -10.13
C GLU A 256 2.38 -3.52 -9.74
N PHE A 257 2.02 -2.33 -10.22
CA PHE A 257 2.75 -1.09 -9.92
C PHE A 257 2.67 -0.73 -8.42
N TRP A 258 1.49 -0.92 -7.80
CA TRP A 258 1.26 -0.61 -6.39
C TRP A 258 1.44 -1.81 -5.45
N ALA A 259 1.90 -2.96 -5.96
CA ALA A 259 2.26 -4.08 -5.13
C ALA A 259 3.48 -3.74 -4.27
N ASP A 260 3.39 -4.00 -2.97
CA ASP A 260 4.51 -3.85 -2.03
C ASP A 260 5.43 -5.07 -2.02
N GLY A 261 5.52 -5.79 -3.15
CA GLY A 261 6.30 -7.02 -3.28
C GLY A 261 7.81 -6.78 -3.34
N PRO A 262 8.60 -7.86 -3.42
CA PRO A 262 10.05 -7.80 -3.61
C PRO A 262 10.42 -6.96 -4.84
N ASP A 263 11.55 -6.25 -4.73
CA ASP A 263 12.10 -5.38 -5.79
C ASP A 263 11.24 -4.17 -6.16
N SER A 264 10.16 -3.89 -5.41
CA SER A 264 9.40 -2.65 -5.57
C SER A 264 10.01 -1.51 -4.74
N GLU A 265 9.75 -0.28 -5.18
CA GLU A 265 10.02 0.89 -4.36
C GLU A 265 9.05 0.93 -3.16
N THR A 266 9.56 1.35 -1.99
CA THR A 266 8.63 1.63 -0.87
C THR A 266 7.74 2.82 -1.21
N PRO A 267 6.50 2.92 -0.69
CA PRO A 267 5.61 4.05 -0.96
C PRO A 267 6.26 5.42 -0.75
N PRO A 268 6.96 5.69 0.35
CA PRO A 268 7.69 6.95 0.50
C PRO A 268 8.92 7.04 -0.41
N GLY A 269 9.60 5.92 -0.70
CA GLY A 269 10.79 5.88 -1.56
C GLY A 269 10.48 6.32 -2.99
N HIS A 270 9.35 5.93 -3.53
CA HIS A 270 8.89 6.32 -4.86
C HIS A 270 8.84 7.85 -5.04
N TRP A 271 8.43 8.59 -4.03
CA TRP A 271 8.36 10.05 -4.09
C TRP A 271 9.73 10.73 -4.12
N TYR A 272 10.77 10.09 -3.60
CA TYR A 272 12.15 10.56 -3.79
C TYR A 272 12.65 10.29 -5.21
N THR A 273 12.26 9.18 -5.81
CA THR A 273 12.54 8.89 -7.23
C THR A 273 11.88 9.95 -8.12
N LEU A 274 10.61 10.32 -7.86
CA LEU A 274 9.93 11.40 -8.56
C LEU A 274 10.59 12.76 -8.34
N LEU A 275 11.01 13.09 -7.11
CA LEU A 275 11.76 14.32 -6.84
C LEU A 275 13.07 14.37 -7.64
N ASN A 276 13.81 13.26 -7.70
CA ASN A 276 15.04 13.18 -8.49
C ASN A 276 14.76 13.39 -9.98
N TYR A 277 13.71 12.73 -10.51
CA TYR A 277 13.30 12.92 -11.89
C TYR A 277 12.99 14.40 -12.21
N VAL A 278 12.24 15.07 -11.34
CA VAL A 278 11.94 16.51 -11.49
C VAL A 278 13.22 17.35 -11.42
N ASN A 279 14.09 17.07 -10.44
CA ASN A 279 15.33 17.80 -10.20
C ASN A 279 16.31 17.71 -11.39
N ASP A 280 16.40 16.53 -12.01
CA ASP A 280 17.32 16.26 -13.11
C ASP A 280 16.75 16.69 -14.48
N HIS A 281 15.48 17.08 -14.54
CA HIS A 281 14.84 17.44 -15.79
C HIS A 281 15.36 18.80 -16.33
N PRO A 282 15.81 18.88 -17.60
CA PRO A 282 16.45 20.10 -18.14
C PRO A 282 15.53 21.31 -18.22
N ALA A 283 14.22 21.15 -18.18
CA ALA A 283 13.27 22.26 -18.13
C ALA A 283 13.01 22.76 -16.69
N PHE A 284 13.49 22.06 -15.67
CA PHE A 284 13.28 22.46 -14.29
C PHE A 284 14.19 23.60 -13.89
N THR A 285 13.65 24.52 -13.08
CA THR A 285 14.39 25.66 -12.54
C THR A 285 14.31 25.66 -11.01
N ARG A 286 15.46 25.51 -10.36
CA ARG A 286 15.57 25.40 -8.90
C ARG A 286 15.27 26.72 -8.20
N ARG A 287 13.99 27.00 -7.99
CA ARG A 287 13.50 28.16 -7.23
C ARG A 287 12.54 27.67 -6.15
N PHE A 288 12.83 28.00 -4.90
CA PHE A 288 11.97 27.60 -3.78
C PHE A 288 10.57 28.19 -3.96
N ALA A 289 9.55 27.34 -3.93
CA ALA A 289 8.15 27.69 -4.25
C ALA A 289 7.98 28.37 -5.65
N GLY A 290 8.82 28.02 -6.62
CA GLY A 290 8.79 28.59 -7.95
C GLY A 290 9.21 30.07 -8.04
N LYS A 291 9.71 30.65 -6.96
CA LYS A 291 9.93 32.10 -6.82
C LYS A 291 11.33 32.40 -6.29
N GLY A 292 11.70 33.70 -6.39
CA GLY A 292 12.95 34.22 -5.79
C GLY A 292 14.20 33.88 -6.59
N ALA A 293 15.34 33.84 -5.91
CA ALA A 293 16.63 33.58 -6.53
C ALA A 293 16.76 32.13 -6.99
N LEU A 294 17.58 31.94 -8.02
CA LEU A 294 18.00 30.59 -8.41
C LEU A 294 18.89 30.04 -7.29
N LEU A 295 18.58 28.81 -6.84
CA LEU A 295 19.38 28.08 -5.87
C LEU A 295 20.46 27.26 -6.58
N ASP A 296 21.61 27.07 -5.93
CA ASP A 296 22.56 26.06 -6.37
C ASP A 296 22.05 24.65 -6.07
N ASP A 297 22.70 23.66 -6.68
CA ASP A 297 22.26 22.28 -6.61
C ASP A 297 22.22 21.76 -5.16
N LEU A 298 23.27 22.03 -4.39
CA LEU A 298 23.36 21.56 -2.99
C LEU A 298 22.30 22.23 -2.09
N GLU A 299 22.10 23.53 -2.23
CA GLU A 299 21.08 24.23 -1.44
C GLU A 299 19.68 23.73 -1.77
N TRP A 300 19.40 23.51 -3.06
CA TRP A 300 18.13 22.94 -3.50
C TRP A 300 17.93 21.55 -2.92
N ASP A 301 18.88 20.64 -3.10
CA ASP A 301 18.78 19.25 -2.65
C ASP A 301 18.54 19.17 -1.14
N ILE A 302 19.30 19.94 -0.34
CA ILE A 302 19.11 19.97 1.12
C ILE A 302 17.68 20.39 1.46
N LYS A 303 17.17 21.46 0.87
CA LYS A 303 15.82 21.97 1.14
C LYS A 303 14.73 20.98 0.68
N ALA A 304 14.86 20.47 -0.53
CA ALA A 304 13.88 19.57 -1.14
C ALA A 304 13.76 18.24 -0.38
N TYR A 305 14.90 17.60 -0.12
CA TYR A 305 14.91 16.33 0.62
C TYR A 305 14.45 16.50 2.07
N PHE A 306 14.81 17.61 2.72
CA PHE A 306 14.40 17.89 4.10
C PHE A 306 12.90 18.09 4.22
N VAL A 307 12.30 18.88 3.34
CA VAL A 307 10.85 19.17 3.37
C VAL A 307 10.05 17.94 2.99
N LEU A 308 10.44 17.24 1.92
CA LEU A 308 9.78 16.01 1.51
C LEU A 308 9.91 14.92 2.60
N GLY A 309 11.10 14.77 3.17
CA GLY A 309 11.36 13.81 4.23
C GLY A 309 10.51 14.06 5.48
N GLY A 310 10.37 15.32 5.88
CA GLY A 310 9.49 15.70 6.99
C GLY A 310 8.02 15.35 6.73
N ALA A 311 7.52 15.64 5.54
CA ALA A 311 6.14 15.33 5.16
C ALA A 311 5.87 13.82 5.11
N LEU A 312 6.80 13.04 4.54
CA LEU A 312 6.69 11.59 4.47
C LEU A 312 6.80 10.94 5.85
N HIS A 313 7.65 11.47 6.72
CA HIS A 313 7.74 11.04 8.12
C HIS A 313 6.40 11.24 8.85
N ASP A 314 5.82 12.42 8.74
CA ASP A 314 4.54 12.75 9.37
C ASP A 314 3.38 11.93 8.77
N ALA A 315 3.39 11.69 7.47
CA ALA A 315 2.45 10.80 6.81
C ALA A 315 2.53 9.36 7.36
N ALA A 316 3.75 8.86 7.64
CA ALA A 316 3.94 7.57 8.29
C ALA A 316 3.39 7.55 9.72
N VAL A 317 3.72 8.55 10.54
CA VAL A 317 3.26 8.66 11.92
C VAL A 317 1.72 8.70 11.98
N ALA A 318 1.09 9.54 11.15
CA ALA A 318 -0.36 9.65 11.09
C ALA A 318 -1.01 8.34 10.61
N ALA A 319 -0.56 7.77 9.47
CA ALA A 319 -1.16 6.57 8.92
C ALA A 319 -1.01 5.36 9.84
N TRP A 320 0.17 5.15 10.45
CA TRP A 320 0.40 4.01 11.34
C TRP A 320 -0.24 4.20 12.72
N GLY A 321 -0.37 5.42 13.22
CA GLY A 321 -1.19 5.71 14.40
C GLY A 321 -2.65 5.28 14.21
N ILE A 322 -3.25 5.63 13.06
CA ILE A 322 -4.61 5.23 12.68
C ILE A 322 -4.71 3.71 12.50
N LYS A 323 -3.76 3.10 11.75
CA LYS A 323 -3.70 1.64 11.55
C LYS A 323 -3.57 0.88 12.88
N GLY A 324 -2.70 1.33 13.77
CA GLY A 324 -2.49 0.70 15.07
C GLY A 324 -3.71 0.79 15.99
N TRP A 325 -4.42 1.93 15.99
CA TRP A 325 -5.62 2.11 16.81
C TRP A 325 -6.81 1.31 16.27
N TYR A 326 -7.18 1.51 14.98
CA TYR A 326 -8.33 0.82 14.42
C TYR A 326 -8.07 -0.66 14.13
N ASP A 327 -6.80 -1.03 13.89
CA ASP A 327 -6.39 -2.41 13.73
C ASP A 327 -7.29 -3.20 12.77
N TYR A 328 -7.67 -2.57 11.63
CA TYR A 328 -8.74 -3.01 10.77
C TYR A 328 -8.36 -4.19 9.88
N ILE A 329 -9.29 -5.12 9.73
CA ILE A 329 -9.15 -6.34 8.94
C ILE A 329 -8.74 -6.06 7.48
N ARG A 330 -8.10 -7.05 6.87
CA ARG A 330 -7.76 -7.04 5.44
C ARG A 330 -8.73 -7.87 4.59
N PRO A 331 -8.87 -7.54 3.26
CA PRO A 331 -9.83 -8.20 2.38
C PRO A 331 -9.76 -9.72 2.39
N VAL A 332 -8.57 -10.32 2.34
CA VAL A 332 -8.44 -11.79 2.32
C VAL A 332 -9.06 -12.45 3.55
N SER A 333 -8.87 -11.86 4.72
CA SER A 333 -9.47 -12.35 5.96
C SER A 333 -10.98 -12.14 6.00
N ALA A 334 -11.45 -10.95 5.61
CA ALA A 334 -12.87 -10.59 5.69
C ALA A 334 -13.72 -11.35 4.66
N ILE A 335 -13.29 -11.39 3.39
CA ILE A 335 -14.04 -12.06 2.30
C ILE A 335 -14.20 -13.54 2.62
N ARG A 336 -13.11 -14.24 2.96
CA ARG A 336 -13.16 -15.66 3.29
C ARG A 336 -14.02 -15.92 4.52
N ALA A 337 -13.88 -15.13 5.57
CA ALA A 337 -14.65 -15.31 6.81
C ALA A 337 -16.15 -15.06 6.61
N MET A 338 -16.55 -14.03 5.84
CA MET A 338 -17.94 -13.80 5.52
C MET A 338 -18.52 -14.93 4.65
N ALA A 339 -17.73 -15.42 3.69
CA ALA A 339 -18.14 -16.51 2.82
C ALA A 339 -18.35 -17.84 3.59
N ASP A 340 -17.49 -18.14 4.56
CA ASP A 340 -17.66 -19.31 5.45
C ASP A 340 -18.93 -19.23 6.28
N ARG A 341 -19.40 -18.03 6.61
CA ARG A 341 -20.67 -17.82 7.31
C ARG A 341 -21.87 -17.97 6.41
N GLY A 342 -21.70 -17.73 5.12
CA GLY A 342 -22.74 -17.84 4.11
C GLY A 342 -23.07 -16.51 3.42
N GLN A 343 -24.33 -16.34 2.99
CA GLN A 343 -24.81 -15.15 2.30
C GLN A 343 -25.75 -14.32 3.19
N SER A 344 -25.76 -12.99 2.99
CA SER A 344 -26.59 -12.07 3.79
C SER A 344 -27.76 -11.44 3.03
N SER A 345 -27.98 -11.79 1.77
CA SER A 345 -28.95 -11.11 0.90
C SER A 345 -30.35 -11.68 0.94
N ASP A 346 -30.51 -13.00 1.00
CA ASP A 346 -31.84 -13.64 0.94
C ASP A 346 -32.02 -14.70 2.03
N PRO A 347 -32.88 -14.43 3.03
CA PRO A 347 -33.14 -15.40 4.11
C PRO A 347 -33.84 -16.69 3.65
N ASN A 348 -34.31 -16.77 2.42
CA ASN A 348 -34.93 -17.98 1.88
C ASN A 348 -33.96 -18.87 1.10
N LEU A 349 -32.77 -18.37 0.78
CA LEU A 349 -31.73 -19.17 0.13
C LEU A 349 -30.88 -19.92 1.16
N ALA A 350 -30.17 -20.93 0.65
CA ALA A 350 -29.25 -21.71 1.46
C ALA A 350 -28.16 -20.80 2.08
N SER A 351 -27.64 -21.24 3.21
CA SER A 351 -26.52 -20.61 3.93
C SER A 351 -26.75 -19.14 4.31
N TYR A 352 -28.00 -18.76 4.58
CA TYR A 352 -28.28 -17.41 5.02
C TYR A 352 -27.66 -17.13 6.41
N ALA A 353 -26.89 -16.07 6.49
CA ALA A 353 -26.33 -15.53 7.73
C ALA A 353 -26.28 -14.00 7.64
N PRO A 354 -26.77 -13.26 8.66
CA PRO A 354 -26.75 -11.80 8.64
C PRO A 354 -25.36 -11.18 8.48
N ASP A 355 -24.32 -11.87 8.93
CA ASP A 355 -22.91 -11.49 8.85
C ASP A 355 -22.14 -12.21 7.72
N GLY A 356 -22.88 -12.83 6.79
CA GLY A 356 -22.35 -13.40 5.56
C GLY A 356 -22.04 -12.34 4.50
N ILE A 357 -21.50 -12.81 3.36
CA ILE A 357 -21.22 -11.94 2.21
C ILE A 357 -22.49 -11.61 1.43
N PRO A 358 -22.71 -10.38 0.92
CA PRO A 358 -23.85 -10.08 0.08
C PRO A 358 -23.73 -10.73 -1.29
N LEU A 359 -24.86 -11.20 -1.85
CA LEU A 359 -24.93 -11.76 -3.18
C LEU A 359 -25.03 -10.68 -4.26
N PHE A 360 -24.32 -10.89 -5.36
CA PHE A 360 -24.40 -10.07 -6.56
C PHE A 360 -24.45 -11.00 -7.79
N PRO A 361 -25.57 -11.03 -8.52
CA PRO A 361 -25.71 -11.91 -9.67
C PRO A 361 -24.59 -11.76 -10.69
N GLY A 362 -24.01 -12.87 -11.11
CA GLY A 362 -22.86 -12.90 -12.03
C GLY A 362 -21.49 -12.75 -11.37
N PHE A 363 -21.42 -12.41 -10.07
CA PHE A 363 -20.15 -12.18 -9.37
C PHE A 363 -20.05 -12.93 -8.03
N ILE A 364 -21.10 -12.89 -7.22
CA ILE A 364 -21.14 -13.53 -5.90
C ILE A 364 -22.47 -14.30 -5.79
N GLU A 365 -22.37 -15.62 -5.80
CA GLU A 365 -23.54 -16.49 -5.85
C GLU A 365 -23.40 -17.69 -4.91
N VAL A 366 -24.52 -18.37 -4.66
CA VAL A 366 -24.52 -19.65 -3.95
C VAL A 366 -24.29 -20.79 -4.97
N VAL A 367 -23.46 -21.74 -4.62
CA VAL A 367 -23.25 -22.96 -5.39
C VAL A 367 -24.52 -23.80 -5.33
N ASP A 368 -25.12 -24.11 -6.47
CA ASP A 368 -26.27 -25.03 -6.57
C ASP A 368 -25.84 -26.46 -6.95
N ALA A 369 -26.80 -27.38 -7.00
CA ALA A 369 -26.53 -28.80 -7.23
C ALA A 369 -26.02 -29.13 -8.66
N ASP A 370 -26.31 -28.27 -9.61
CA ASP A 370 -25.91 -28.43 -11.02
C ASP A 370 -24.64 -27.60 -11.35
N ASP A 371 -24.08 -26.90 -10.36
CA ASP A 371 -22.90 -26.05 -10.51
C ASP A 371 -21.64 -26.92 -10.71
N PRO A 372 -20.75 -26.56 -11.63
CA PRO A 372 -19.45 -27.25 -11.78
C PRO A 372 -18.60 -27.26 -10.48
N LEU A 373 -18.83 -26.32 -9.57
CA LEU A 373 -18.16 -26.25 -8.26
C LEU A 373 -18.86 -27.06 -7.16
N ALA A 374 -19.97 -27.75 -7.46
CA ALA A 374 -20.74 -28.49 -6.44
C ALA A 374 -19.94 -29.62 -5.73
N GLY A 375 -18.85 -30.07 -6.36
CA GLY A 375 -18.08 -31.23 -5.89
C GLY A 375 -18.69 -32.58 -6.33
N THR A 376 -17.92 -33.62 -6.15
CA THR A 376 -18.32 -34.96 -6.62
C THR A 376 -19.53 -35.52 -5.84
N ASP A 377 -19.57 -35.27 -4.55
CA ASP A 377 -20.60 -35.69 -3.62
C ASP A 377 -21.52 -34.53 -3.18
N SER A 378 -21.54 -33.44 -3.96
CA SER A 378 -22.27 -32.19 -3.67
C SER A 378 -21.85 -31.52 -2.35
N GLU A 379 -20.63 -31.70 -1.90
CA GLU A 379 -20.07 -31.20 -0.64
C GLU A 379 -19.91 -29.70 -0.63
N GLU A 380 -19.90 -29.05 -1.80
CA GLU A 380 -19.78 -27.61 -1.95
C GLU A 380 -21.13 -26.91 -2.18
N VAL A 381 -22.21 -27.66 -2.34
CA VAL A 381 -23.56 -27.09 -2.53
C VAL A 381 -23.96 -26.25 -1.31
N GLY A 382 -24.42 -25.03 -1.57
CA GLY A 382 -24.79 -24.07 -0.54
C GLY A 382 -23.64 -23.17 -0.09
N LYS A 383 -22.39 -23.44 -0.47
CA LYS A 383 -21.27 -22.53 -0.25
C LYS A 383 -21.33 -21.32 -1.20
N ILE A 384 -20.51 -20.32 -0.91
CA ILE A 384 -20.43 -19.12 -1.75
C ILE A 384 -19.36 -19.30 -2.81
N LYS A 385 -19.67 -18.90 -4.04
CA LYS A 385 -18.72 -18.79 -5.15
C LYS A 385 -18.54 -17.35 -5.59
N LEU A 386 -17.34 -17.03 -6.09
CA LEU A 386 -16.97 -15.72 -6.62
C LEU A 386 -16.50 -15.85 -8.07
N TYR A 387 -16.87 -14.91 -8.92
CA TYR A 387 -16.24 -14.73 -10.22
C TYR A 387 -15.07 -13.77 -10.08
N ALA A 388 -13.85 -14.29 -10.01
CA ALA A 388 -12.65 -13.55 -9.61
C ALA A 388 -11.38 -14.15 -10.23
N TRP A 389 -10.26 -13.47 -10.06
CA TRP A 389 -8.95 -14.10 -10.33
C TRP A 389 -8.83 -15.38 -9.50
N ARG A 390 -8.48 -16.48 -10.19
CA ARG A 390 -8.59 -17.82 -9.60
C ARG A 390 -7.52 -18.14 -8.55
N GLY A 391 -6.48 -17.32 -8.46
CA GLY A 391 -5.45 -17.48 -7.44
C GLY A 391 -4.29 -18.38 -7.86
N PRO A 392 -3.22 -18.44 -7.03
CA PRO A 392 -1.98 -19.13 -7.38
C PRO A 392 -2.12 -20.64 -7.48
N SER A 393 -3.16 -21.25 -6.88
CA SER A 393 -3.42 -22.70 -6.97
C SER A 393 -3.81 -23.18 -8.38
N PHE A 394 -4.13 -22.26 -9.29
CA PHE A 394 -4.40 -22.54 -10.70
C PHE A 394 -3.17 -22.36 -11.60
N ILE A 395 -2.01 -22.13 -11.02
CA ILE A 395 -0.74 -22.00 -11.73
C ILE A 395 0.12 -23.22 -11.40
N ASP A 396 0.09 -24.25 -12.25
CA ASP A 396 0.89 -25.46 -12.05
C ASP A 396 2.36 -25.23 -12.48
N ASN A 397 2.55 -24.51 -13.57
CA ASN A 397 3.85 -24.14 -14.09
C ASN A 397 3.93 -22.61 -14.27
N PRO A 398 4.61 -21.88 -13.39
CA PRO A 398 4.67 -20.42 -13.45
C PRO A 398 5.20 -19.83 -14.77
N PHE A 399 5.92 -20.63 -15.59
CA PHE A 399 6.46 -20.16 -16.87
C PHE A 399 5.45 -20.25 -18.04
N ASP A 400 4.45 -21.13 -17.95
CA ASP A 400 3.54 -21.44 -19.04
C ASP A 400 2.06 -21.19 -18.68
N ASP A 401 1.71 -21.22 -17.39
CA ASP A 401 0.34 -21.14 -16.93
C ASP A 401 -0.01 -19.75 -16.41
N ILE A 402 -1.27 -19.41 -16.58
CA ILE A 402 -1.90 -18.24 -15.95
C ILE A 402 -3.14 -18.70 -15.16
N ALA A 403 -3.41 -18.08 -14.02
CA ALA A 403 -4.60 -18.38 -13.26
C ALA A 403 -5.88 -17.97 -14.02
N GLY A 404 -5.86 -16.81 -14.67
CA GLY A 404 -7.03 -16.22 -15.31
C GLY A 404 -8.14 -15.88 -14.32
N VAL A 405 -9.31 -15.49 -14.85
CA VAL A 405 -10.52 -15.18 -14.07
C VAL A 405 -11.57 -16.27 -14.33
N GLY A 406 -12.34 -16.62 -13.30
CA GLY A 406 -13.40 -17.58 -13.39
C GLY A 406 -14.09 -17.81 -12.04
N TRP A 407 -15.06 -18.71 -12.01
CA TRP A 407 -15.73 -19.09 -10.77
C TRP A 407 -14.83 -19.92 -9.88
N ILE A 408 -14.72 -19.51 -8.61
CA ILE A 408 -14.00 -20.19 -7.53
C ILE A 408 -14.90 -20.25 -6.30
N LEU A 409 -14.60 -21.12 -5.35
CA LEU A 409 -15.20 -21.03 -4.02
C LEU A 409 -14.65 -19.76 -3.33
N ALA A 410 -15.52 -19.00 -2.70
CA ALA A 410 -15.12 -17.77 -2.00
C ALA A 410 -14.17 -18.04 -0.82
N ALA A 411 -14.22 -19.25 -0.28
CA ALA A 411 -13.25 -19.74 0.71
C ALA A 411 -11.81 -19.80 0.20
N ASP A 412 -11.62 -19.87 -1.12
CA ASP A 412 -10.32 -19.94 -1.78
C ASP A 412 -9.88 -18.59 -2.36
N TRP A 413 -10.68 -17.53 -2.17
CA TRP A 413 -10.36 -16.21 -2.73
C TRP A 413 -8.98 -15.73 -2.31
N TRP A 414 -8.24 -15.23 -3.28
CA TRP A 414 -6.87 -14.73 -3.13
C TRP A 414 -6.74 -13.36 -3.78
N PRO A 415 -6.11 -12.37 -3.13
CA PRO A 415 -5.78 -11.13 -3.82
C PRO A 415 -4.75 -11.40 -4.93
N TYR A 416 -4.73 -10.59 -5.98
CA TYR A 416 -3.74 -10.70 -7.05
C TYR A 416 -2.35 -10.33 -6.51
N GLN A 417 -1.74 -11.27 -5.82
CA GLN A 417 -0.45 -11.15 -5.13
C GLN A 417 0.28 -12.50 -5.08
N ARG A 418 1.60 -12.43 -4.91
CA ARG A 418 2.45 -13.61 -4.77
C ARG A 418 2.11 -14.42 -3.51
N PRO A 419 2.27 -15.74 -3.52
CA PRO A 419 2.10 -16.58 -2.33
C PRO A 419 3.05 -16.22 -1.19
N SER A 420 4.24 -15.72 -1.52
CA SER A 420 5.25 -15.26 -0.55
C SER A 420 4.99 -13.87 0.04
N PHE A 421 4.06 -13.10 -0.54
CA PHE A 421 3.69 -11.75 -0.09
C PHE A 421 2.23 -11.43 -0.44
N VAL A 422 1.30 -12.05 0.27
CA VAL A 422 -0.16 -11.97 -0.01
C VAL A 422 -0.71 -10.59 0.32
N THR A 423 -0.25 -9.98 1.39
CA THR A 423 -0.59 -8.61 1.80
C THR A 423 0.45 -8.10 2.79
N PRO A 424 0.72 -6.78 2.84
CA PRO A 424 1.61 -6.22 3.85
C PRO A 424 1.15 -6.55 5.28
N PRO A 425 2.08 -6.81 6.22
CA PRO A 425 1.74 -7.22 7.58
C PRO A 425 1.32 -6.02 8.46
N PHE A 426 0.21 -5.37 8.12
CA PHE A 426 -0.40 -4.28 8.89
C PHE A 426 -1.87 -4.08 8.49
N ALA A 427 -2.62 -3.37 9.35
CA ALA A 427 -4.06 -3.13 9.20
C ALA A 427 -4.46 -2.49 7.85
N GLY A 428 -5.68 -2.76 7.40
CA GLY A 428 -6.22 -2.29 6.12
C GLY A 428 -6.57 -0.80 6.08
N TYR A 429 -6.97 -0.21 7.20
CA TYR A 429 -7.43 1.18 7.32
C TYR A 429 -6.41 2.04 8.07
N ILE A 430 -5.99 3.18 7.55
CA ILE A 430 -6.24 3.80 6.25
C ILE A 430 -5.16 3.36 5.23
N SER A 431 -5.28 3.78 3.95
CA SER A 431 -4.26 3.49 2.94
C SER A 431 -2.95 4.26 3.22
N GLY A 432 -1.84 3.53 3.37
CA GLY A 432 -0.50 4.12 3.48
C GLY A 432 -0.08 4.81 2.18
N HIS A 433 -0.24 4.14 1.03
CA HIS A 433 0.09 4.71 -0.28
C HIS A 433 -0.63 6.03 -0.54
N SER A 434 -1.95 6.11 -0.30
CA SER A 434 -2.72 7.34 -0.51
C SER A 434 -2.26 8.46 0.41
N THR A 435 -1.92 8.15 1.68
CA THR A 435 -1.45 9.14 2.65
C THR A 435 -0.09 9.70 2.24
N PHE A 436 0.89 8.84 1.90
CA PHE A 436 2.18 9.28 1.40
C PHE A 436 2.06 10.06 0.10
N SER A 437 1.28 9.55 -0.85
CA SER A 437 1.15 10.16 -2.17
C SER A 437 0.49 11.54 -2.10
N ARG A 438 -0.55 11.71 -1.30
CA ARG A 438 -1.20 13.01 -1.16
C ARG A 438 -0.27 14.02 -0.46
N ALA A 439 0.39 13.63 0.63
CA ALA A 439 1.31 14.50 1.35
C ALA A 439 2.51 14.91 0.47
N ALA A 440 3.09 13.96 -0.25
CA ALA A 440 4.23 14.22 -1.13
C ALA A 440 3.86 15.06 -2.34
N ALA A 441 2.75 14.78 -3.01
CA ALA A 441 2.30 15.56 -4.17
C ALA A 441 2.05 17.02 -3.79
N GLU A 442 1.38 17.27 -2.65
CA GLU A 442 1.14 18.62 -2.15
C GLU A 442 2.46 19.37 -1.83
N VAL A 443 3.37 18.68 -1.13
CA VAL A 443 4.66 19.26 -0.76
C VAL A 443 5.52 19.54 -1.99
N LEU A 444 5.57 18.64 -2.96
CA LEU A 444 6.31 18.88 -4.20
C LEU A 444 5.73 20.03 -5.01
N THR A 445 4.40 20.13 -5.10
CA THR A 445 3.72 21.27 -5.72
C THR A 445 4.09 22.59 -5.05
N LEU A 446 4.06 22.64 -3.73
CA LEU A 446 4.44 23.83 -2.97
C LEU A 446 5.93 24.17 -3.11
N LEU A 447 6.80 23.16 -3.12
CA LEU A 447 8.24 23.29 -3.21
C LEU A 447 8.68 23.78 -4.58
N THR A 448 8.12 23.22 -5.66
CA THR A 448 8.43 23.59 -7.05
C THR A 448 7.68 24.84 -7.51
N GLY A 449 6.52 25.11 -6.90
CA GLY A 449 5.57 26.16 -7.32
C GLY A 449 4.78 25.78 -8.56
N ASP A 450 4.77 24.49 -8.93
CA ASP A 450 4.07 23.95 -10.09
C ASP A 450 3.51 22.56 -9.73
N GLU A 451 2.29 22.28 -10.12
CA GLU A 451 1.63 20.99 -9.94
C GLU A 451 1.88 19.99 -11.08
N TYR A 452 2.66 20.39 -12.09
CA TYR A 452 2.98 19.58 -13.25
C TYR A 452 4.45 19.20 -13.30
N PHE A 453 4.73 18.05 -13.90
CA PHE A 453 6.11 17.68 -14.22
C PHE A 453 6.72 18.65 -15.23
N PRO A 454 8.01 19.00 -15.12
CA PRO A 454 8.67 19.99 -15.97
C PRO A 454 8.56 19.70 -17.47
N GLY A 455 8.50 18.44 -17.87
CA GLY A 455 8.32 17.99 -19.24
C GLY A 455 6.86 17.78 -19.65
N GLY A 456 5.92 18.03 -18.75
CA GLY A 456 4.52 17.66 -18.94
C GLY A 456 4.25 16.20 -18.57
N LEU A 457 3.51 15.48 -19.39
CA LEU A 457 3.18 14.07 -19.17
C LEU A 457 4.39 13.17 -19.41
N GLY A 458 4.66 12.27 -18.46
CA GLY A 458 5.55 11.13 -18.63
C GLY A 458 4.74 9.85 -18.83
N GLU A 459 5.33 8.85 -19.47
CA GLU A 459 4.76 7.51 -19.61
C GLU A 459 5.55 6.52 -18.76
N PHE A 460 4.84 5.68 -18.03
CA PHE A 460 5.41 4.54 -17.35
C PHE A 460 4.91 3.26 -18.02
N HIS A 461 5.85 2.40 -18.41
CA HIS A 461 5.56 1.11 -19.02
C HIS A 461 5.70 0.01 -17.98
N ALA A 462 4.64 -0.75 -17.75
CA ALA A 462 4.64 -1.95 -16.93
C ALA A 462 4.59 -3.19 -17.85
N PRO A 463 5.73 -3.72 -18.31
CA PRO A 463 5.76 -4.89 -19.17
C PRO A 463 5.12 -6.08 -18.44
N LYS A 464 4.36 -6.88 -19.20
CA LYS A 464 3.84 -8.13 -18.70
C LYS A 464 5.00 -9.06 -18.34
N ASP A 465 4.86 -9.79 -17.23
CA ASP A 465 5.82 -10.77 -16.71
C ASP A 465 7.17 -10.18 -16.22
N GLU A 466 7.26 -8.86 -16.05
CA GLU A 466 8.46 -8.21 -15.50
C GLU A 466 8.22 -7.58 -14.11
N PHE A 467 6.98 -7.25 -13.76
CA PHE A 467 6.62 -6.64 -12.48
C PHE A 467 6.22 -7.67 -11.44
N LEU A 468 4.99 -8.16 -11.50
CA LEU A 468 4.54 -9.22 -10.62
C LEU A 468 4.77 -10.56 -11.30
N VAL A 469 5.87 -11.21 -10.97
CA VAL A 469 6.19 -12.57 -11.42
C VAL A 469 5.90 -13.53 -10.27
N PHE A 470 5.07 -14.55 -10.52
CA PHE A 470 4.72 -15.56 -9.52
C PHE A 470 5.80 -16.64 -9.50
N GLU A 471 6.66 -16.63 -8.45
CA GLU A 471 7.69 -17.64 -8.23
C GLU A 471 8.47 -17.95 -9.53
N ASP A 472 8.99 -16.88 -10.17
CA ASP A 472 9.76 -16.93 -11.42
C ASP A 472 8.94 -17.22 -12.71
N GLY A 473 7.64 -16.97 -12.73
CA GLY A 473 6.81 -17.15 -13.91
C GLY A 473 5.71 -16.09 -14.08
N PRO A 474 4.92 -16.16 -15.19
CA PRO A 474 3.87 -15.20 -15.49
C PRO A 474 2.75 -15.24 -14.43
N SER A 475 2.09 -14.09 -14.23
CA SER A 475 1.08 -13.92 -13.17
C SER A 475 -0.36 -13.91 -13.69
N VAL A 476 -0.62 -13.35 -14.89
CA VAL A 476 -1.95 -13.26 -15.53
C VAL A 476 -1.87 -13.58 -17.01
#